data_153a5e5b3006bbceee29ccb045019de5
#
_entry.id   153a5e5b3006bbceee29ccb045019de5
#
_cell.length_a   1.000
_cell.length_b   1.000
_cell.length_c   1.000
_cell.angle_alpha   90.00
_cell.angle_beta   90.00
_cell.angle_gamma   90.00
#
_symmetry.space_group_name_H-M   'P 1'
#
loop_
_entity.id
_entity.type
_entity.pdbx_description
1 polymer ?
#
loop_
_entity_poly.entity_id
_entity_poly.type
_entity_poly.pdbx_seq_one_letter_code
_entity_poly.pdbx_strand_id
1 'polypeptide(L)'
;MALTSYQVLHEAMQIKPGDRVLIQAGSGGIGTVAIQLAKLAGAEVATTTSTKNVALVKELGADHVIDYRKENFAEKLRDYDYVFDTLGGQNLENAFKVVKPGGKVVTISGIPDAKFARSYGLPRWKQALFAIASHKITKLARQAKADYSFWFMRPDGKMLAQITQLVEENKLRPIIDSTFTFKQTQAALDYSRKGHAREKLSLILIRI
;
A
#
# COMPACT_ATOMS: atom_id res chain seq x y z
N MET A 1 -9.72 0.63 -0.93
CA MET A 1 -8.53 1.13 -0.23
C MET A 1 -8.38 0.49 1.16
N ALA A 2 -9.30 0.68 2.11
CA ALA A 2 -9.16 0.12 3.45
C ALA A 2 -9.10 -1.42 3.45
N LEU A 3 -9.99 -2.08 2.71
CA LEU A 3 -9.97 -3.54 2.57
C LEU A 3 -8.68 -4.07 1.94
N THR A 4 -8.12 -3.35 0.95
CA THR A 4 -6.83 -3.69 0.35
C THR A 4 -5.70 -3.63 1.38
N SER A 5 -5.63 -2.54 2.16
CA SER A 5 -4.62 -2.38 3.22
C SER A 5 -4.75 -3.47 4.29
N TYR A 6 -5.99 -3.75 4.70
CA TYR A 6 -6.27 -4.80 5.69
C TYR A 6 -5.82 -6.18 5.20
N GLN A 7 -6.21 -6.58 3.99
CA GLN A 7 -5.83 -7.87 3.41
C GLN A 7 -4.33 -8.01 3.21
N VAL A 8 -3.67 -6.97 2.71
CA VAL A 8 -2.21 -7.00 2.51
C VAL A 8 -1.48 -7.18 3.83
N LEU A 9 -1.82 -6.41 4.85
CA LEU A 9 -1.13 -6.48 6.14
C LEU A 9 -1.42 -7.78 6.90
N HIS A 10 -2.69 -8.20 6.96
CA HIS A 10 -3.08 -9.35 7.79
C HIS A 10 -3.00 -10.70 7.07
N GLU A 11 -3.27 -10.76 5.76
CA GLU A 11 -3.25 -12.03 5.03
C GLU A 11 -1.97 -12.26 4.24
N ALA A 12 -1.54 -11.26 3.46
CA ALA A 12 -0.36 -11.43 2.62
C ALA A 12 0.94 -11.34 3.44
N MET A 13 1.04 -10.39 4.35
CA MET A 13 2.22 -10.17 5.20
C MET A 13 2.14 -10.93 6.51
N GLN A 14 0.94 -11.10 7.07
CA GLN A 14 0.70 -11.68 8.40
C GLN A 14 1.51 -10.92 9.48
N ILE A 15 1.41 -9.59 9.41
CA ILE A 15 2.19 -8.67 10.24
C ILE A 15 1.98 -8.93 11.74
N LYS A 16 3.06 -8.85 12.50
CA LYS A 16 3.10 -9.13 13.94
C LYS A 16 3.70 -7.95 14.71
N PRO A 17 3.47 -7.85 16.01
CA PRO A 17 4.14 -6.87 16.83
C PRO A 17 5.67 -6.99 16.72
N GLY A 18 6.34 -5.86 16.54
CA GLY A 18 7.78 -5.77 16.36
C GLY A 18 8.29 -5.94 14.93
N ASP A 19 7.45 -6.36 13.98
CA ASP A 19 7.84 -6.39 12.57
C ASP A 19 8.08 -4.98 12.03
N ARG A 20 9.03 -4.86 11.10
CA ARG A 20 9.36 -3.60 10.43
C ARG A 20 8.75 -3.60 9.02
N VAL A 21 7.91 -2.63 8.74
CA VAL A 21 7.24 -2.51 7.44
C VAL A 21 7.50 -1.16 6.78
N LEU A 22 7.91 -1.20 5.51
CA LEU A 22 7.91 -0.01 4.65
C LEU A 22 6.60 0.05 3.87
N ILE A 23 5.84 1.13 4.04
CA ILE A 23 4.62 1.43 3.28
C ILE A 23 4.91 2.58 2.33
N GLN A 24 4.95 2.32 1.03
CA GLN A 24 5.20 3.36 0.04
C GLN A 24 3.96 4.24 -0.17
N ALA A 25 4.18 5.52 -0.54
CA ALA A 25 3.14 6.52 -0.73
C ALA A 25 2.18 6.65 0.46
N GLY A 26 2.74 6.84 1.66
CA GLY A 26 2.01 6.86 2.93
C GLY A 26 0.90 7.90 3.03
N SER A 27 0.99 9.00 2.30
CA SER A 27 -0.07 10.02 2.25
C SER A 27 -1.16 9.72 1.22
N GLY A 28 -1.09 8.61 0.49
CA GLY A 28 -2.14 8.18 -0.42
C GLY A 28 -3.26 7.44 0.28
N GLY A 29 -4.40 7.27 -0.39
CA GLY A 29 -5.60 6.68 0.22
C GLY A 29 -5.44 5.22 0.73
N ILE A 30 -4.46 4.45 0.22
CA ILE A 30 -4.09 3.14 0.77
C ILE A 30 -3.10 3.33 1.91
N GLY A 31 -2.09 4.19 1.72
CA GLY A 31 -1.01 4.40 2.68
C GLY A 31 -1.49 4.92 4.02
N THR A 32 -2.41 5.89 4.04
CA THR A 32 -2.97 6.46 5.28
C THR A 32 -3.69 5.44 6.15
N VAL A 33 -4.37 4.49 5.52
CA VAL A 33 -5.03 3.38 6.23
C VAL A 33 -4.00 2.32 6.64
N ALA A 34 -3.07 1.98 5.73
CA ALA A 34 -2.08 0.95 6.00
C ALA A 34 -1.14 1.32 7.15
N ILE A 35 -0.70 2.59 7.25
CA ILE A 35 0.11 3.07 8.39
C ILE A 35 -0.62 2.80 9.70
N GLN A 36 -1.87 3.25 9.82
CA GLN A 36 -2.65 3.10 11.06
C GLN A 36 -2.88 1.63 11.41
N LEU A 37 -3.26 0.79 10.44
CA LEU A 37 -3.46 -0.64 10.67
C LEU A 37 -2.16 -1.36 11.08
N ALA A 38 -1.03 -1.02 10.47
CA ALA A 38 0.27 -1.58 10.85
C ALA A 38 0.68 -1.15 12.27
N LYS A 39 0.41 0.09 12.66
CA LYS A 39 0.63 0.56 14.03
C LYS A 39 -0.28 -0.14 15.03
N LEU A 40 -1.55 -0.36 14.71
CA LEU A 40 -2.47 -1.15 15.54
C LEU A 40 -2.01 -2.60 15.72
N ALA A 41 -1.34 -3.16 14.70
CA ALA A 41 -0.72 -4.48 14.81
C ALA A 41 0.61 -4.48 15.60
N GLY A 42 1.09 -3.32 16.08
CA GLY A 42 2.33 -3.20 16.85
C GLY A 42 3.62 -3.18 16.03
N ALA A 43 3.54 -2.88 14.74
CA ALA A 43 4.69 -2.81 13.85
C ALA A 43 5.46 -1.47 13.95
N GLU A 44 6.75 -1.51 13.60
CA GLU A 44 7.53 -0.32 13.27
C GLU A 44 7.30 0.04 11.81
N VAL A 45 6.81 1.27 11.57
CA VAL A 45 6.36 1.72 10.25
C VAL A 45 7.29 2.76 9.66
N ALA A 46 7.91 2.45 8.52
CA ALA A 46 8.49 3.46 7.64
C ALA A 46 7.53 3.78 6.50
N THR A 47 7.61 5.01 5.99
CA THR A 47 6.82 5.40 4.82
C THR A 47 7.53 6.42 3.95
N THR A 48 7.14 6.47 2.67
CA THR A 48 7.59 7.51 1.73
C THR A 48 6.48 8.49 1.47
N THR A 49 6.79 9.78 1.47
CA THR A 49 5.82 10.83 1.13
C THR A 49 6.52 12.07 0.57
N SER A 50 5.77 13.09 0.16
CA SER A 50 6.32 14.40 -0.21
C SER A 50 6.45 15.30 1.01
N THR A 51 7.34 16.31 0.93
CA THR A 51 7.61 17.29 1.99
C THR A 51 6.34 17.81 2.68
N LYS A 52 5.33 18.18 1.89
CA LYS A 52 4.07 18.77 2.40
C LYS A 52 3.21 17.82 3.24
N ASN A 53 3.45 16.52 3.14
CA ASN A 53 2.66 15.49 3.80
C ASN A 53 3.40 14.79 4.96
N VAL A 54 4.63 15.21 5.25
CA VAL A 54 5.44 14.60 6.33
C VAL A 54 4.73 14.68 7.68
N ALA A 55 4.13 15.82 8.01
CA ALA A 55 3.40 16.00 9.27
C ALA A 55 2.22 15.02 9.37
N LEU A 56 1.43 14.89 8.29
CA LEU A 56 0.28 13.99 8.25
C LEU A 56 0.67 12.54 8.53
N VAL A 57 1.66 12.00 7.81
CA VAL A 57 2.02 10.58 7.99
C VAL A 57 2.64 10.29 9.35
N LYS A 58 3.32 11.27 9.97
CA LYS A 58 3.78 11.18 11.37
C LYS A 58 2.62 11.14 12.35
N GLU A 59 1.62 12.01 12.16
CA GLU A 59 0.39 12.02 12.96
C GLU A 59 -0.37 10.68 12.87
N LEU A 60 -0.33 10.01 11.70
CA LEU A 60 -0.92 8.69 11.50
C LEU A 60 -0.12 7.55 12.13
N GLY A 61 1.06 7.85 12.69
CA GLY A 61 1.87 6.91 13.44
C GLY A 61 3.09 6.36 12.71
N ALA A 62 3.49 6.92 11.57
CA ALA A 62 4.74 6.50 10.92
C ALA A 62 5.96 6.87 11.78
N ASP A 63 6.78 5.85 12.11
CA ASP A 63 7.99 6.02 12.93
C ASP A 63 9.13 6.64 12.12
N HIS A 64 9.26 6.24 10.85
CA HIS A 64 10.29 6.73 9.93
C HIS A 64 9.64 7.28 8.66
N VAL A 65 9.93 8.53 8.33
CA VAL A 65 9.35 9.19 7.16
C VAL A 65 10.46 9.61 6.20
N ILE A 66 10.41 9.10 5.00
CA ILE A 66 11.31 9.44 3.89
C ILE A 66 10.62 10.44 2.97
N ASP A 67 11.14 11.64 2.89
CA ASP A 67 10.73 12.64 1.90
C ASP A 67 11.38 12.31 0.55
N TYR A 68 10.64 11.67 -0.35
CA TYR A 68 11.17 11.23 -1.65
C TYR A 68 11.65 12.36 -2.56
N ARG A 69 11.37 13.63 -2.21
CA ARG A 69 11.89 14.79 -2.92
C ARG A 69 13.32 15.17 -2.51
N LYS A 70 13.77 14.67 -1.36
CA LYS A 70 15.06 15.00 -0.76
C LYS A 70 15.99 13.80 -0.67
N GLU A 71 15.42 12.60 -0.52
CA GLU A 71 16.20 11.41 -0.26
C GLU A 71 15.57 10.16 -0.87
N ASN A 72 16.39 9.14 -1.10
CA ASN A 72 15.98 7.87 -1.65
C ASN A 72 15.83 6.85 -0.51
N PHE A 73 14.64 6.29 -0.35
CA PHE A 73 14.36 5.29 0.68
C PHE A 73 15.28 4.05 0.56
N ALA A 74 15.66 3.66 -0.67
CA ALA A 74 16.53 2.52 -0.88
C ALA A 74 18.00 2.76 -0.47
N GLU A 75 18.38 3.97 -0.10
CA GLU A 75 19.68 4.31 0.45
C GLU A 75 19.65 4.44 1.97
N LYS A 76 18.49 4.80 2.52
CA LYS A 76 18.28 5.10 3.93
C LYS A 76 17.78 3.92 4.76
N LEU A 77 16.97 3.04 4.15
CA LEU A 77 16.30 1.95 4.86
C LEU A 77 16.97 0.60 4.53
N ARG A 78 17.08 -0.27 5.54
CA ARG A 78 17.62 -1.63 5.42
C ARG A 78 16.90 -2.58 6.39
N ASP A 79 16.89 -3.84 6.04
CA ASP A 79 16.47 -4.95 6.89
C ASP A 79 15.01 -4.89 7.37
N TYR A 80 14.11 -4.46 6.47
CA TYR A 80 12.67 -4.50 6.73
C TYR A 80 12.10 -5.89 6.49
N ASP A 81 11.19 -6.32 7.36
CA ASP A 81 10.47 -7.60 7.22
C ASP A 81 9.57 -7.57 6.01
N TYR A 82 8.90 -6.44 5.79
CA TYR A 82 7.92 -6.26 4.73
C TYR A 82 8.08 -4.93 4.00
N VAL A 83 7.78 -4.97 2.70
CA VAL A 83 7.57 -3.75 1.90
C VAL A 83 6.22 -3.83 1.23
N PHE A 84 5.36 -2.87 1.51
CA PHE A 84 4.08 -2.66 0.82
C PHE A 84 4.28 -1.67 -0.32
N ASP A 85 4.42 -2.18 -1.53
CA ASP A 85 4.55 -1.36 -2.73
C ASP A 85 3.18 -1.01 -3.31
N THR A 86 2.92 0.28 -3.44
CA THR A 86 1.71 0.85 -4.04
C THR A 86 1.97 1.64 -5.32
N LEU A 87 3.24 1.71 -5.74
CA LEU A 87 3.70 2.55 -6.83
C LEU A 87 4.16 1.79 -8.07
N GLY A 88 4.72 0.59 -7.87
CA GLY A 88 5.29 -0.19 -8.97
C GLY A 88 6.58 0.40 -9.54
N GLY A 89 6.97 -0.08 -10.74
CA GLY A 89 8.12 0.44 -11.47
C GLY A 89 9.43 0.41 -10.68
N GLN A 90 10.20 1.50 -10.76
CA GLN A 90 11.49 1.63 -10.08
C GLN A 90 11.36 1.54 -8.54
N ASN A 91 10.23 1.97 -7.97
CA ASN A 91 9.99 1.88 -6.53
C ASN A 91 9.87 0.42 -6.07
N LEU A 92 9.19 -0.42 -6.86
CA LEU A 92 9.12 -1.85 -6.62
C LEU A 92 10.51 -2.51 -6.74
N GLU A 93 11.31 -2.14 -7.74
CA GLU A 93 12.68 -2.65 -7.88
C GLU A 93 13.55 -2.27 -6.68
N ASN A 94 13.44 -1.04 -6.23
CA ASN A 94 14.18 -0.55 -5.06
C ASN A 94 13.71 -1.18 -3.73
N ALA A 95 12.48 -1.69 -3.66
CA ALA A 95 11.97 -2.39 -2.48
C ALA A 95 12.85 -3.60 -2.11
N PHE A 96 13.44 -4.29 -3.11
CA PHE A 96 14.32 -5.43 -2.89
C PHE A 96 15.71 -5.06 -2.33
N LYS A 97 16.05 -3.77 -2.26
CA LYS A 97 17.26 -3.29 -1.57
C LYS A 97 17.02 -3.03 -0.08
N VAL A 98 15.75 -2.95 0.30
CA VAL A 98 15.30 -2.59 1.66
C VAL A 98 14.85 -3.80 2.45
N VAL A 99 14.21 -4.75 1.80
CA VAL A 99 13.70 -5.97 2.45
C VAL A 99 14.85 -6.87 2.89
N LYS A 100 14.76 -7.45 4.09
CA LYS A 100 15.74 -8.41 4.61
C LYS A 100 15.65 -9.77 3.90
N PRO A 101 16.70 -10.60 3.93
CA PRO A 101 16.58 -12.00 3.54
C PRO A 101 15.48 -12.71 4.34
N GLY A 102 14.62 -13.46 3.65
CA GLY A 102 13.44 -14.08 4.26
C GLY A 102 12.22 -13.16 4.40
N GLY A 103 12.37 -11.86 4.15
CA GLY A 103 11.26 -10.91 4.16
C GLY A 103 10.40 -10.99 2.90
N LYS A 104 9.40 -10.14 2.81
CA LYS A 104 8.42 -10.17 1.70
C LYS A 104 8.13 -8.78 1.15
N VAL A 105 8.08 -8.69 -0.18
CA VAL A 105 7.57 -7.52 -0.92
C VAL A 105 6.19 -7.84 -1.48
N VAL A 106 5.18 -7.10 -1.05
CA VAL A 106 3.80 -7.22 -1.55
C VAL A 106 3.47 -5.98 -2.36
N THR A 107 3.02 -6.18 -3.59
CA THR A 107 2.65 -5.07 -4.49
C THR A 107 1.20 -5.18 -4.95
N ILE A 108 0.59 -4.02 -5.17
CA ILE A 108 -0.73 -3.88 -5.80
C ILE A 108 -0.67 -3.13 -7.14
N SER A 109 0.52 -2.65 -7.51
CA SER A 109 0.77 -1.86 -8.73
C SER A 109 1.89 -2.45 -9.59
N GLY A 110 2.43 -3.61 -9.20
CA GLY A 110 3.47 -4.31 -9.91
C GLY A 110 2.95 -5.24 -11.00
N ILE A 111 3.80 -6.15 -11.44
CA ILE A 111 3.48 -7.15 -12.46
C ILE A 111 3.07 -8.45 -11.75
N PRO A 112 1.86 -8.98 -12.01
CA PRO A 112 1.47 -10.29 -11.49
C PRO A 112 2.45 -11.38 -11.96
N ASP A 113 2.79 -12.29 -11.06
CA ASP A 113 3.71 -13.39 -11.35
C ASP A 113 2.99 -14.72 -11.67
N ALA A 114 3.75 -15.77 -11.94
CA ALA A 114 3.18 -17.08 -12.20
C ALA A 114 2.47 -17.68 -10.98
N LYS A 115 2.85 -17.32 -9.74
CA LYS A 115 2.17 -17.76 -8.50
C LYS A 115 0.76 -17.17 -8.46
N PHE A 116 0.64 -15.86 -8.75
CA PHE A 116 -0.65 -15.19 -8.87
C PHE A 116 -1.51 -15.84 -9.95
N ALA A 117 -0.98 -16.04 -11.16
CA ALA A 117 -1.72 -16.67 -12.26
C ALA A 117 -2.25 -18.06 -11.89
N ARG A 118 -1.47 -18.83 -11.12
CA ARG A 118 -1.86 -20.17 -10.64
C ARG A 118 -2.96 -20.09 -9.59
N SER A 119 -2.87 -19.16 -8.64
CA SER A 119 -3.89 -19.00 -7.58
C SER A 119 -5.25 -18.59 -8.12
N TYR A 120 -5.28 -17.94 -9.30
CA TYR A 120 -6.50 -17.58 -10.03
C TYR A 120 -6.95 -18.66 -11.03
N GLY A 121 -6.35 -19.87 -11.00
CA GLY A 121 -6.75 -20.97 -11.86
C GLY A 121 -6.48 -20.74 -13.36
N LEU A 122 -5.58 -19.82 -13.70
CA LEU A 122 -5.30 -19.52 -15.11
C LEU A 122 -4.59 -20.70 -15.81
N PRO A 123 -4.85 -20.93 -17.10
CA PRO A 123 -4.24 -22.02 -17.84
C PRO A 123 -2.71 -21.85 -17.94
N ARG A 124 -1.99 -22.98 -18.11
CA ARG A 124 -0.51 -23.04 -18.08
C ARG A 124 0.17 -22.03 -19.02
N TRP A 125 -0.37 -21.81 -20.20
CA TRP A 125 0.21 -20.86 -21.14
C TRP A 125 0.16 -19.41 -20.63
N LYS A 126 -0.93 -19.02 -19.93
CA LYS A 126 -1.01 -17.71 -19.26
C LYS A 126 -0.04 -17.63 -18.09
N GLN A 127 0.10 -18.70 -17.30
CA GLN A 127 1.10 -18.73 -16.22
C GLN A 127 2.52 -18.51 -16.76
N ALA A 128 2.86 -19.10 -17.95
CA ALA A 128 4.14 -18.87 -18.61
C ALA A 128 4.31 -17.41 -19.05
N LEU A 129 3.27 -16.77 -19.61
CA LEU A 129 3.33 -15.35 -19.96
C LEU A 129 3.58 -14.46 -18.73
N PHE A 130 2.89 -14.72 -17.60
CA PHE A 130 3.13 -13.99 -16.35
C PHE A 130 4.54 -14.23 -15.80
N ALA A 131 5.07 -15.45 -15.93
CA ALA A 131 6.46 -15.76 -15.56
C ALA A 131 7.47 -14.94 -16.37
N ILE A 132 7.27 -14.82 -17.68
CA ILE A 132 8.12 -14.03 -18.57
C ILE A 132 8.02 -12.54 -18.21
N ALA A 133 6.79 -12.03 -18.11
CA ALA A 133 6.55 -10.61 -17.79
C ALA A 133 7.14 -10.21 -16.44
N SER A 134 7.05 -11.08 -15.43
CA SER A 134 7.56 -10.82 -14.08
C SER A 134 9.03 -11.23 -13.88
N HIS A 135 9.72 -11.72 -14.91
CA HIS A 135 11.08 -12.29 -14.81
C HIS A 135 12.07 -11.34 -14.10
N LYS A 136 12.07 -10.05 -14.45
CA LYS A 136 12.95 -9.05 -13.83
C LYS A 136 12.72 -8.97 -12.33
N ILE A 137 11.46 -8.83 -11.92
CA ILE A 137 11.07 -8.67 -10.50
C ILE A 137 11.34 -9.95 -9.71
N THR A 138 11.00 -11.11 -10.26
CA THR A 138 11.26 -12.40 -9.60
C THR A 138 12.75 -12.71 -9.52
N LYS A 139 13.57 -12.21 -10.45
CA LYS A 139 15.03 -12.27 -10.35
C LYS A 139 15.56 -11.42 -9.20
N LEU A 140 15.08 -10.17 -9.07
CA LEU A 140 15.45 -9.29 -7.95
C LEU A 140 15.03 -9.89 -6.60
N ALA A 141 13.83 -10.44 -6.50
CA ALA A 141 13.36 -11.13 -5.30
C ALA A 141 14.28 -12.28 -4.89
N ARG A 142 14.68 -13.13 -5.85
CA ARG A 142 15.64 -14.23 -5.63
C ARG A 142 17.01 -13.72 -5.18
N GLN A 143 17.52 -12.66 -5.79
CA GLN A 143 18.82 -12.06 -5.40
C GLN A 143 18.77 -11.49 -3.98
N ALA A 144 17.66 -10.87 -3.59
CA ALA A 144 17.43 -10.37 -2.24
C ALA A 144 17.08 -11.50 -1.23
N LYS A 145 16.92 -12.75 -1.70
CA LYS A 145 16.41 -13.88 -0.90
C LYS A 145 15.07 -13.55 -0.21
N ALA A 146 14.22 -12.76 -0.87
CA ALA A 146 12.94 -12.30 -0.36
C ALA A 146 11.78 -12.88 -1.19
N ASP A 147 10.60 -12.93 -0.60
CA ASP A 147 9.39 -13.34 -1.30
C ASP A 147 8.77 -12.16 -2.06
N TYR A 148 8.18 -12.45 -3.21
CA TYR A 148 7.43 -11.48 -4.02
C TYR A 148 6.00 -11.95 -4.16
N SER A 149 5.03 -11.06 -3.95
CA SER A 149 3.62 -11.35 -4.10
C SER A 149 2.89 -10.16 -4.72
N PHE A 150 2.20 -10.41 -5.82
CA PHE A 150 1.21 -9.47 -6.34
C PHE A 150 -0.13 -9.74 -5.65
N TRP A 151 -0.75 -8.68 -5.11
CA TRP A 151 -2.00 -8.79 -4.38
C TRP A 151 -3.14 -8.12 -5.14
N PHE A 152 -4.21 -8.85 -5.32
CA PHE A 152 -5.45 -8.35 -5.87
C PHE A 152 -6.55 -8.43 -4.82
N MET A 153 -7.15 -7.28 -4.49
CA MET A 153 -8.18 -7.19 -3.46
C MET A 153 -9.41 -8.02 -3.85
N ARG A 154 -9.95 -8.75 -2.91
CA ARG A 154 -11.23 -9.44 -3.04
C ARG A 154 -12.29 -8.81 -2.13
N PRO A 155 -13.57 -8.79 -2.54
CA PRO A 155 -14.66 -8.38 -1.67
C PRO A 155 -14.74 -9.28 -0.44
N ASP A 156 -14.84 -8.68 0.76
CA ASP A 156 -15.00 -9.39 2.01
C ASP A 156 -15.80 -8.53 3.01
N GLY A 157 -17.07 -8.89 3.21
CA GLY A 157 -17.98 -8.14 4.07
C GLY A 157 -17.62 -8.25 5.55
N LYS A 158 -17.06 -9.39 5.99
CA LYS A 158 -16.66 -9.58 7.40
C LYS A 158 -15.47 -8.69 7.74
N MET A 159 -14.46 -8.66 6.88
CA MET A 159 -13.31 -7.75 7.07
C MET A 159 -13.74 -6.28 7.00
N LEU A 160 -14.67 -5.94 6.11
CA LEU A 160 -15.18 -4.58 6.04
C LEU A 160 -15.90 -4.18 7.34
N ALA A 161 -16.67 -5.08 7.95
CA ALA A 161 -17.30 -4.84 9.26
C ALA A 161 -16.26 -4.63 10.37
N GLN A 162 -15.18 -5.40 10.39
CA GLN A 162 -14.06 -5.19 11.32
C GLN A 162 -13.41 -3.82 11.14
N ILE A 163 -13.19 -3.40 9.90
CA ILE A 163 -12.65 -2.07 9.60
C ILE A 163 -13.62 -0.97 10.07
N THR A 164 -14.93 -1.16 9.86
CA THR A 164 -15.98 -0.23 10.34
C THR A 164 -15.92 -0.10 11.86
N GLN A 165 -15.82 -1.21 12.58
CA GLN A 165 -15.67 -1.18 14.03
C GLN A 165 -14.44 -0.41 14.49
N LEU A 166 -13.28 -0.57 13.83
CA LEU A 166 -12.08 0.21 14.15
C LEU A 166 -12.30 1.72 13.96
N VAL A 167 -13.10 2.11 12.97
CA VAL A 167 -13.45 3.53 12.75
C VAL A 167 -14.40 4.03 13.85
N GLU A 168 -15.42 3.27 14.21
CA GLU A 168 -16.38 3.61 15.27
C GLU A 168 -15.71 3.71 16.64
N GLU A 169 -14.70 2.87 16.89
CA GLU A 169 -13.87 2.90 18.11
C GLU A 169 -12.78 4.01 18.07
N ASN A 170 -12.74 4.85 17.04
CA ASN A 170 -11.71 5.88 16.82
C ASN A 170 -10.26 5.33 16.76
N LYS A 171 -10.09 4.04 16.50
CA LYS A 171 -8.78 3.40 16.30
C LYS A 171 -8.24 3.57 14.88
N LEU A 172 -9.12 3.75 13.91
CA LEU A 172 -8.80 4.03 12.52
C LEU A 172 -9.50 5.30 12.07
N ARG A 173 -8.75 6.32 11.68
CA ARG A 173 -9.29 7.59 11.20
C ARG A 173 -9.25 7.65 9.67
N PRO A 174 -10.40 7.65 8.98
CA PRO A 174 -10.44 7.92 7.54
C PRO A 174 -10.00 9.37 7.28
N ILE A 175 -9.06 9.56 6.37
CA ILE A 175 -8.63 10.89 5.97
C ILE A 175 -9.40 11.29 4.71
N ILE A 176 -10.04 12.45 4.74
CA ILE A 176 -10.78 13.03 3.62
C ILE A 176 -10.05 14.30 3.19
N ASP A 177 -9.56 14.34 1.96
CA ASP A 177 -8.85 15.49 1.41
C ASP A 177 -9.80 16.64 1.10
N SER A 178 -10.87 16.34 0.39
CA SER A 178 -11.85 17.35 -0.04
C SER A 178 -13.24 16.75 -0.20
N THR A 179 -14.24 17.56 0.09
CA THR A 179 -15.65 17.21 0.00
C THR A 179 -16.32 18.05 -1.07
N PHE A 180 -17.09 17.42 -1.93
CA PHE A 180 -17.81 18.08 -3.02
C PHE A 180 -19.30 17.73 -2.94
N THR A 181 -20.17 18.65 -3.33
CA THR A 181 -21.58 18.34 -3.55
C THR A 181 -21.76 17.57 -4.86
N PHE A 182 -22.88 16.89 -5.04
CA PHE A 182 -23.16 16.17 -6.28
C PHE A 182 -23.13 17.10 -7.52
N LYS A 183 -23.59 18.35 -7.40
CA LYS A 183 -23.51 19.37 -8.47
C LYS A 183 -22.06 19.71 -8.87
N GLN A 184 -21.09 19.47 -7.99
CA GLN A 184 -19.67 19.74 -8.22
C GLN A 184 -18.88 18.49 -8.70
N THR A 185 -19.57 17.46 -9.18
CA THR A 185 -18.91 16.21 -9.64
C THR A 185 -17.82 16.48 -10.67
N GLN A 186 -18.05 17.38 -11.64
CA GLN A 186 -17.03 17.71 -12.63
C GLN A 186 -15.80 18.35 -11.98
N ALA A 187 -15.99 19.27 -11.05
CA ALA A 187 -14.88 19.91 -10.31
C ALA A 187 -14.09 18.87 -9.48
N ALA A 188 -14.76 17.89 -8.88
CA ALA A 188 -14.12 16.80 -8.16
C ALA A 188 -13.26 15.91 -9.09
N LEU A 189 -13.77 15.60 -10.29
CA LEU A 189 -13.02 14.85 -11.31
C LEU A 189 -11.79 15.63 -11.79
N ASP A 190 -11.94 16.92 -12.05
CA ASP A 190 -10.84 17.78 -12.50
C ASP A 190 -9.79 17.95 -11.39
N TYR A 191 -10.21 18.04 -10.13
CA TYR A 191 -9.32 18.04 -8.97
C TYR A 191 -8.52 16.72 -8.88
N SER A 192 -9.20 15.58 -9.04
CA SER A 192 -8.55 14.27 -9.07
C SER A 192 -7.52 14.12 -10.19
N ARG A 193 -7.87 14.59 -11.41
CA ARG A 193 -6.99 14.54 -12.59
C ARG A 193 -5.70 15.33 -12.44
N LYS A 194 -5.72 16.44 -11.69
CA LYS A 194 -4.52 17.24 -11.41
C LYS A 194 -3.50 16.52 -10.56
N GLY A 195 -3.78 15.30 -10.09
CA GLY A 195 -2.86 14.50 -9.25
C GLY A 195 -2.55 15.14 -7.89
N HIS A 196 -3.33 16.15 -7.48
CA HIS A 196 -3.15 16.87 -6.22
C HIS A 196 -4.01 16.31 -5.10
N ALA A 197 -4.96 15.43 -5.43
CA ALA A 197 -5.75 14.73 -4.42
C ALA A 197 -4.82 13.93 -3.51
N ARG A 198 -4.69 14.38 -2.28
CA ARG A 198 -3.86 13.73 -1.25
C ARG A 198 -4.47 12.40 -0.84
N GLU A 199 -5.82 12.30 -0.97
CA GLU A 199 -6.61 11.19 -0.45
C GLU A 199 -7.97 11.06 -1.12
N LYS A 200 -8.94 10.49 -0.38
CA LYS A 200 -10.31 10.31 -0.85
C LYS A 200 -10.99 11.66 -1.11
N LEU A 201 -11.58 11.78 -2.28
CA LEU A 201 -12.60 12.78 -2.54
C LEU A 201 -13.95 12.21 -2.10
N SER A 202 -14.70 12.99 -1.33
CA SER A 202 -16.04 12.62 -0.90
C SER A 202 -17.07 13.44 -1.65
N LEU A 203 -18.07 12.76 -2.23
CA LEU A 203 -19.26 13.41 -2.77
C LEU A 203 -20.39 13.29 -1.76
N ILE A 204 -20.92 14.41 -1.29
CA ILE A 204 -22.07 14.45 -0.40
C ILE A 204 -23.33 14.59 -1.23
N LEU A 205 -24.21 13.61 -1.12
CA LEU A 205 -25.59 13.69 -1.59
C LEU A 205 -26.41 14.40 -0.50
N ILE A 206 -26.65 15.69 -0.67
CA ILE A 206 -27.62 16.40 0.16
C ILE A 206 -28.98 16.02 -0.36
N ARG A 207 -29.76 15.24 0.41
CA ARG A 207 -31.21 15.17 0.17
C ARG A 207 -31.78 16.57 0.41
N ILE A 208 -32.28 17.19 -0.66
CA ILE A 208 -33.11 18.39 -0.61
C ILE A 208 -34.50 17.96 -0.19
#